data_26b9607322e85ca6e77d6e4a772a760c
#
_entry.id   26b9607322e85ca6e77d6e4a772a760c
#
_cell.length_a   1.000
_cell.length_b   1.000
_cell.length_c   1.000
_cell.angle_alpha   90.00
_cell.angle_beta   90.00
_cell.angle_gamma   90.00
#
_symmetry.space_group_name_H-M   'P 1'
#
loop_
_entity.id
_entity.type
_entity.pdbx_description
1 polymer ?
#
loop_
_entity_poly.entity_id
_entity_poly.type
_entity_poly.pdbx_seq_one_letter_code
_entity_poly.pdbx_strand_id
1 'polypeptide(L)'
;EHSIFYLAKKDVRSVKITLENKYLENKVDFGNMLRFYKNKVEYINSYIKQTPKKVYLFGAHLFSQNLIYSGLDTLKIVCILDNDLNKQKKRLYGTKFIVRSPKILINDSNALVILNAGIYNDEIEKDIIENINN
;
A
#
# COMPACT_ATOMS: atom_id res chain seq x y z
N GLU A 1 -0.55 -16.71 -5.36
CA GLU A 1 -1.15 -16.25 -6.64
C GLU A 1 -2.02 -15.05 -6.39
N HIS A 2 -1.85 -13.99 -7.20
CA HIS A 2 -2.55 -12.71 -7.00
C HIS A 2 -3.61 -12.43 -8.07
N SER A 3 -3.81 -13.36 -9.00
CA SER A 3 -4.75 -13.16 -10.11
C SER A 3 -5.67 -14.36 -10.26
N ILE A 4 -6.94 -14.09 -10.43
CA ILE A 4 -7.96 -15.09 -10.76
C ILE A 4 -8.36 -14.88 -12.21
N PHE A 5 -8.22 -15.92 -13.01
CA PHE A 5 -8.61 -15.91 -14.42
C PHE A 5 -9.93 -16.67 -14.59
N TYR A 6 -10.86 -16.07 -15.31
CA TYR A 6 -12.14 -16.70 -15.65
C TYR A 6 -12.19 -16.99 -17.14
N LEU A 7 -12.50 -18.24 -17.49
CA LEU A 7 -12.85 -18.62 -18.84
C LEU A 7 -14.35 -18.88 -18.91
N ALA A 8 -15.08 -18.10 -19.68
CA ALA A 8 -16.50 -18.26 -19.87
C ALA A 8 -16.81 -18.60 -21.31
N LYS A 9 -17.65 -19.60 -21.54
CA LYS A 9 -18.22 -19.96 -22.86
C LYS A 9 -19.73 -19.77 -22.80
N LYS A 10 -20.28 -19.13 -23.84
CA LYS A 10 -21.72 -19.02 -23.98
C LYS A 10 -22.32 -20.42 -24.13
N ASP A 11 -23.23 -20.79 -23.24
CA ASP A 11 -23.98 -22.03 -23.31
C ASP A 11 -25.48 -21.69 -23.45
N VAL A 12 -26.18 -22.47 -24.23
CA VAL A 12 -27.63 -22.35 -24.43
C VAL A 12 -28.44 -23.04 -23.31
N ARG A 13 -27.77 -23.82 -22.46
CA ARG A 13 -28.39 -24.47 -21.32
C ARG A 13 -28.48 -23.49 -20.15
N SER A 14 -29.67 -23.22 -19.67
CA SER A 14 -29.83 -22.48 -18.42
C SER A 14 -29.52 -23.39 -17.22
N VAL A 15 -28.36 -23.18 -16.61
CA VAL A 15 -28.06 -23.82 -15.32
C VAL A 15 -28.53 -22.88 -14.22
N LYS A 16 -29.47 -23.31 -13.39
CA LYS A 16 -29.87 -22.56 -12.20
C LYS A 16 -28.75 -22.66 -11.16
N ILE A 17 -27.94 -21.60 -11.09
CA ILE A 17 -26.90 -21.51 -10.07
C ILE A 17 -27.54 -20.98 -8.79
N THR A 18 -27.56 -21.79 -7.75
CA THR A 18 -27.93 -21.34 -6.41
C THR A 18 -26.66 -20.85 -5.71
N LEU A 19 -26.56 -19.54 -5.52
CA LEU A 19 -25.45 -18.95 -4.77
C LEU A 19 -25.77 -19.03 -3.28
N GLU A 20 -24.80 -19.49 -2.50
CA GLU A 20 -24.87 -19.45 -1.05
C GLU A 20 -24.85 -17.98 -0.58
N ASN A 21 -25.75 -17.62 0.32
CA ASN A 21 -25.75 -16.26 0.87
C ASN A 21 -24.72 -16.16 2.02
N LYS A 22 -23.54 -15.67 1.69
CA LYS A 22 -22.44 -15.42 2.63
C LYS A 22 -22.39 -13.98 3.13
N TYR A 23 -23.48 -13.23 3.04
CA TYR A 23 -23.48 -11.80 3.39
C TYR A 23 -22.99 -11.53 4.81
N LEU A 24 -23.47 -12.29 5.79
CA LEU A 24 -23.10 -12.06 7.20
C LEU A 24 -21.63 -12.39 7.47
N GLU A 25 -21.13 -13.50 6.90
CA GLU A 25 -19.73 -13.89 6.98
C GLU A 25 -18.84 -12.81 6.34
N ASN A 26 -19.11 -12.45 5.10
CA ASN A 26 -18.37 -11.44 4.37
C ASN A 26 -18.41 -10.07 5.07
N LYS A 27 -19.51 -9.71 5.71
CA LYS A 27 -19.63 -8.47 6.49
C LYS A 27 -18.71 -8.47 7.71
N VAL A 28 -18.58 -9.60 8.39
CA VAL A 28 -17.66 -9.76 9.53
C VAL A 28 -16.21 -9.63 9.04
N ASP A 29 -15.85 -10.32 7.96
CA ASP A 29 -14.50 -10.30 7.40
C ASP A 29 -14.12 -8.90 6.92
N PHE A 30 -15.02 -8.20 6.25
CA PHE A 30 -14.82 -6.82 5.86
C PHE A 30 -14.62 -5.90 7.08
N GLY A 31 -15.41 -6.07 8.14
CA GLY A 31 -15.26 -5.34 9.40
C GLY A 31 -13.92 -5.61 10.08
N ASN A 32 -13.44 -6.86 10.03
CA ASN A 32 -12.13 -7.24 10.56
C ASN A 32 -11.00 -6.59 9.74
N MET A 33 -11.10 -6.57 8.42
CA MET A 33 -10.15 -5.90 7.53
C MET A 33 -10.04 -4.40 7.84
N LEU A 34 -11.18 -3.71 7.98
CA LEU A 34 -11.17 -2.28 8.32
C LEU A 34 -10.51 -2.02 9.68
N ARG A 35 -10.78 -2.85 10.68
CA ARG A 35 -10.19 -2.76 12.01
C ARG A 35 -8.68 -3.01 11.98
N PHE A 36 -8.24 -3.99 11.20
CA PHE A 36 -6.83 -4.26 10.98
C PHE A 36 -6.09 -3.04 10.42
N TYR A 37 -6.62 -2.40 9.37
CA TYR A 37 -6.01 -1.18 8.81
C TYR A 37 -5.99 -0.03 9.80
N LYS A 38 -7.06 0.16 10.57
CA LYS A 38 -7.11 1.20 11.60
C LYS A 38 -6.02 1.01 12.65
N ASN A 39 -5.91 -0.18 13.21
CA ASN A 39 -4.90 -0.50 14.21
C ASN A 39 -3.47 -0.33 13.66
N LYS A 40 -3.25 -0.78 12.42
CA LYS A 40 -1.97 -0.61 11.72
C LYS A 40 -1.60 0.86 11.57
N VAL A 41 -2.54 1.69 11.19
CA VAL A 41 -2.33 3.15 11.04
C VAL A 41 -2.07 3.81 12.39
N GLU A 42 -2.79 3.47 13.44
CA GLU A 42 -2.54 3.98 14.79
C GLU A 42 -1.12 3.65 15.27
N TYR A 43 -0.66 2.43 15.03
CA TYR A 43 0.70 2.00 15.31
C TYR A 43 1.74 2.82 14.53
N ILE A 44 1.58 2.97 13.21
CA ILE A 44 2.49 3.74 12.37
C ILE A 44 2.51 5.21 12.82
N ASN A 45 1.36 5.80 13.09
CA ASN A 45 1.24 7.18 13.52
C ASN A 45 1.98 7.44 14.85
N SER A 46 2.05 6.46 15.75
CA SER A 46 2.83 6.59 16.99
C SER A 46 4.32 6.78 16.70
N TYR A 47 4.86 6.09 15.71
CA TYR A 47 6.24 6.27 15.25
C TYR A 47 6.44 7.61 14.53
N ILE A 48 5.53 7.98 13.64
CA ILE A 48 5.61 9.26 12.92
C ILE A 48 5.66 10.44 13.89
N LYS A 49 4.87 10.39 14.96
CA LYS A 49 4.84 11.47 15.98
C LYS A 49 6.18 11.63 16.70
N GLN A 50 6.82 10.53 17.04
CA GLN A 50 8.03 10.50 17.85
C GLN A 50 9.32 10.72 17.06
N THR A 51 9.30 10.46 15.75
CA THR A 51 10.52 10.56 14.95
C THR A 51 10.82 12.00 14.52
N PRO A 52 12.09 12.46 14.63
CA PRO A 52 12.54 13.70 14.00
C PRO A 52 12.87 13.51 12.51
N LYS A 53 12.84 12.29 11.99
CA LYS A 53 13.24 11.94 10.64
C LYS A 53 12.21 12.40 9.61
N LYS A 54 12.65 12.60 8.38
CA LYS A 54 11.74 12.70 7.24
C LYS A 54 11.09 11.35 7.00
N VAL A 55 9.81 11.36 6.65
CA VAL A 55 9.02 10.15 6.46
C VAL A 55 8.68 10.00 4.97
N TYR A 56 8.87 8.81 4.47
CA TYR A 56 8.53 8.43 3.10
C TYR A 56 7.57 7.24 3.13
N LEU A 57 6.62 7.20 2.21
CA LEU A 57 5.71 6.07 2.04
C LEU A 57 6.05 5.35 0.73
N PHE A 58 6.39 4.07 0.80
CA PHE A 58 6.75 3.29 -0.37
C PHE A 58 5.54 2.60 -0.99
N GLY A 59 5.44 2.68 -2.32
CA GLY A 59 4.43 2.05 -3.15
C GLY A 59 3.31 3.00 -3.60
N ALA A 60 3.35 3.42 -4.86
CA ALA A 60 2.28 4.21 -5.48
C ALA A 60 1.14 3.29 -5.96
N HIS A 61 0.40 2.72 -5.03
CA HIS A 61 -0.67 1.75 -5.27
C HIS A 61 -1.76 1.80 -4.19
N LEU A 62 -2.75 0.92 -4.34
CA LEU A 62 -3.94 0.86 -3.49
C LEU A 62 -3.63 0.74 -1.98
N PHE A 63 -2.60 -0.02 -1.59
CA PHE A 63 -2.29 -0.19 -0.17
C PHE A 63 -1.85 1.11 0.50
N SER A 64 -1.06 1.94 -0.19
CA SER A 64 -0.70 3.26 0.31
C SER A 64 -1.90 4.20 0.40
N GLN A 65 -2.81 4.14 -0.59
CA GLN A 65 -4.07 4.87 -0.54
C GLN A 65 -4.92 4.44 0.64
N ASN A 66 -5.01 3.13 0.92
CA ASN A 66 -5.74 2.61 2.07
C ASN A 66 -5.17 3.08 3.41
N LEU A 67 -3.84 3.14 3.57
CA LEU A 67 -3.23 3.71 4.77
C LEU A 67 -3.61 5.18 4.95
N ILE A 68 -3.51 5.98 3.90
CA ILE A 68 -3.86 7.41 3.91
C ILE A 68 -5.34 7.57 4.23
N TYR A 69 -6.22 6.81 3.56
CA TYR A 69 -7.66 6.84 3.81
C TYR A 69 -8.02 6.42 5.24
N SER A 70 -7.30 5.46 5.80
CA SER A 70 -7.51 4.96 7.17
C SER A 70 -6.95 5.90 8.25
N GLY A 71 -6.43 7.08 7.88
CA GLY A 71 -6.00 8.12 8.80
C GLY A 71 -4.50 8.17 9.10
N LEU A 72 -3.66 7.68 8.18
CA LEU A 72 -2.20 7.85 8.28
C LEU A 72 -1.86 9.35 8.40
N ASP A 73 -1.07 9.71 9.41
CA ASP A 73 -0.58 11.09 9.56
C ASP A 73 0.37 11.42 8.42
N THR A 74 -0.12 12.26 7.51
CA THR A 74 0.60 12.63 6.30
C THR A 74 1.40 13.93 6.42
N LEU A 75 1.39 14.58 7.57
CA LEU A 75 2.05 15.90 7.74
C LEU A 75 3.57 15.81 7.56
N LYS A 76 4.18 14.72 8.01
CA LYS A 76 5.63 14.49 7.89
C LYS A 76 6.03 13.72 6.63
N ILE A 77 5.05 13.24 5.83
CA ILE A 77 5.35 12.49 4.61
C ILE A 77 5.83 13.45 3.53
N VAL A 78 7.08 13.26 3.10
CA VAL A 78 7.73 14.07 2.06
C VAL A 78 7.17 13.76 0.68
N CYS A 79 7.12 12.47 0.32
CA CYS A 79 6.58 12.00 -0.96
C CYS A 79 6.30 10.49 -0.91
N ILE A 80 5.74 9.98 -1.99
CA ILE A 80 5.59 8.54 -2.24
C ILE A 80 6.80 8.05 -3.02
N LEU A 81 7.35 6.90 -2.65
CA LEU A 81 8.44 6.23 -3.37
C LEU A 81 7.87 5.07 -4.20
N ASP A 82 8.35 4.90 -5.42
CA ASP A 82 8.00 3.73 -6.24
C ASP A 82 9.10 3.47 -7.28
N ASN A 83 9.44 2.21 -7.51
CA ASN A 83 10.43 1.78 -8.49
C ASN A 83 9.93 1.90 -9.93
N ASP A 84 8.62 1.89 -10.16
CA ASP A 84 8.03 1.98 -11.48
C ASP A 84 8.21 3.37 -12.09
N LEU A 85 9.04 3.46 -13.13
CA LEU A 85 9.32 4.69 -13.87
C LEU A 85 8.05 5.33 -14.45
N ASN A 86 7.04 4.53 -14.78
CA ASN A 86 5.78 5.03 -15.32
C ASN A 86 4.93 5.77 -14.28
N LYS A 87 5.16 5.53 -13.01
CA LYS A 87 4.48 6.20 -11.89
C LYS A 87 5.24 7.43 -11.42
N GLN A 88 6.57 7.43 -11.55
CA GLN A 88 7.41 8.53 -11.09
C GLN A 88 7.04 9.85 -11.76
N LYS A 89 7.19 10.96 -11.02
CA LYS A 89 6.82 12.34 -11.39
C LYS A 89 5.30 12.56 -11.54
N LYS A 90 4.50 11.53 -11.40
CA LYS A 90 3.03 11.61 -11.37
C LYS A 90 2.54 11.73 -9.93
N ARG A 91 1.30 12.16 -9.78
CA ARG A 91 0.64 12.24 -8.48
C ARG A 91 -0.03 10.90 -8.14
N LEU A 92 0.13 10.45 -6.90
CA LEU A 92 -0.67 9.33 -6.38
C LEU A 92 -2.15 9.73 -6.40
N TYR A 93 -2.97 8.95 -7.08
CA TYR A 93 -4.40 9.22 -7.23
C TYR A 93 -5.09 9.46 -5.89
N GLY A 94 -5.98 10.45 -5.85
CA GLY A 94 -6.70 10.85 -4.63
C GLY A 94 -5.88 11.60 -3.59
N THR A 95 -4.60 11.92 -3.86
CA THR A 95 -3.71 12.61 -2.92
C THR A 95 -3.00 13.79 -3.57
N LYS A 96 -2.28 14.60 -2.77
CA LYS A 96 -1.38 15.65 -3.24
C LYS A 96 0.05 15.15 -3.49
N PHE A 97 0.38 13.92 -3.14
CA PHE A 97 1.75 13.43 -3.13
C PHE A 97 2.25 13.07 -4.52
N ILE A 98 3.45 13.57 -4.83
CA ILE A 98 4.20 13.22 -6.04
C ILE A 98 4.99 11.93 -5.79
N VAL A 99 4.96 11.03 -6.76
CA VAL A 99 5.75 9.80 -6.76
C VAL A 99 7.18 10.12 -7.18
N ARG A 100 8.14 9.67 -6.40
CA ARG A 100 9.58 9.84 -6.65
C ARG A 100 10.28 8.49 -6.71
N SER A 101 11.45 8.48 -7.36
CA SER A 101 12.34 7.33 -7.32
C SER A 101 12.89 7.13 -5.90
N PRO A 102 13.00 5.88 -5.40
CA PRO A 102 13.68 5.59 -4.13
C PRO A 102 15.12 6.06 -4.06
N LYS A 103 15.77 6.29 -5.20
CA LYS A 103 17.14 6.85 -5.28
C LYS A 103 17.31 8.21 -4.59
N ILE A 104 16.22 8.93 -4.30
CA ILE A 104 16.31 10.17 -3.51
C ILE A 104 16.81 9.93 -2.08
N LEU A 105 16.68 8.71 -1.56
CA LEU A 105 17.16 8.32 -0.23
C LEU A 105 18.69 8.33 -0.11
N ILE A 106 19.44 8.31 -1.22
CA ILE A 106 20.91 8.47 -1.23
C ILE A 106 21.33 9.73 -0.46
N ASN A 107 20.54 10.79 -0.58
CA ASN A 107 20.80 12.08 0.08
C ASN A 107 20.10 12.22 1.44
N ASP A 108 19.49 11.16 1.96
CA ASP A 108 18.74 11.17 3.22
C ASP A 108 18.91 9.84 3.97
N SER A 109 20.14 9.60 4.45
CA SER A 109 20.52 8.37 5.16
C SER A 109 19.77 8.17 6.49
N ASN A 110 19.13 9.21 7.00
CA ASN A 110 18.35 9.15 8.23
C ASN A 110 16.83 9.21 7.98
N ALA A 111 16.39 8.67 6.85
CA ALA A 111 14.98 8.61 6.51
C ALA A 111 14.23 7.51 7.31
N LEU A 112 12.93 7.72 7.50
CA LEU A 112 11.99 6.68 7.88
C LEU A 112 11.16 6.30 6.66
N VAL A 113 11.26 5.06 6.21
CA VAL A 113 10.47 4.55 5.08
C VAL A 113 9.39 3.60 5.58
N ILE A 114 8.14 3.92 5.28
CA ILE A 114 6.98 3.07 5.57
C ILE A 114 6.78 2.14 4.39
N LEU A 115 6.98 0.84 4.60
CA LEU A 115 6.74 -0.21 3.60
C LEU A 115 5.34 -0.82 3.79
N ASN A 116 4.56 -0.88 2.72
CA ASN A 116 3.27 -1.57 2.70
C ASN A 116 3.02 -2.23 1.33
N ALA A 117 4.00 -2.99 0.86
CA ALA A 117 3.99 -3.66 -0.44
C ALA A 117 3.73 -5.18 -0.34
N GLY A 118 3.24 -5.65 0.82
CA GLY A 118 2.90 -7.06 1.05
C GLY A 118 4.13 -7.95 0.96
N ILE A 119 4.10 -8.95 0.09
CA ILE A 119 5.18 -9.94 -0.08
C ILE A 119 6.49 -9.35 -0.62
N TYR A 120 6.47 -8.14 -1.15
CA TYR A 120 7.66 -7.46 -1.70
C TYR A 120 8.39 -6.60 -0.66
N ASN A 121 7.92 -6.54 0.59
CA ASN A 121 8.54 -5.69 1.61
C ASN A 121 10.01 -6.03 1.82
N ASP A 122 10.36 -7.29 1.97
CA ASP A 122 11.72 -7.74 2.26
C ASP A 122 12.68 -7.43 1.09
N GLU A 123 12.22 -7.62 -0.15
CA GLU A 123 12.97 -7.29 -1.35
C GLU A 123 13.23 -5.78 -1.44
N ILE A 124 12.21 -4.97 -1.17
CA ILE A 124 12.31 -3.50 -1.21
C ILE A 124 13.22 -2.99 -0.09
N GLU A 125 13.09 -3.52 1.10
CA GLU A 125 13.95 -3.16 2.24
C GLU A 125 15.41 -3.46 1.93
N LYS A 126 15.69 -4.64 1.42
CA LYS A 126 17.03 -5.05 1.01
C LYS A 126 17.59 -4.14 -0.07
N ASP A 127 16.81 -3.82 -1.10
CA ASP A 127 17.23 -2.92 -2.19
C ASP A 127 17.56 -1.52 -1.65
N ILE A 128 16.74 -0.99 -0.75
CA ILE A 128 16.99 0.32 -0.14
C ILE A 128 18.30 0.31 0.67
N ILE A 129 18.49 -0.70 1.51
CA ILE A 129 19.66 -0.76 2.40
C ILE A 129 20.94 -1.03 1.63
N GLU A 130 20.94 -2.01 0.70
CA GLU A 130 22.16 -2.47 0.05
C GLU A 130 22.56 -1.63 -1.17
N ASN A 131 21.57 -1.09 -1.91
CA ASN A 131 21.83 -0.45 -3.21
C ASN A 131 21.58 1.07 -3.23
N ILE A 132 20.82 1.60 -2.27
CA ILE A 132 20.41 3.00 -2.30
C ILE A 132 21.01 3.79 -1.14
N ASN A 133 20.96 3.26 0.07
CA ASN A 133 21.29 3.97 1.29
C ASN A 133 22.41 3.27 2.08
N ASN A 134 23.44 2.92 1.38
CA ASN A 134 24.60 2.17 1.88
C ASN A 134 25.58 3.10 2.63
#